data_10c09b285d1b68de15d3b46d1e0c4a7b
#
_entry.id   10c09b285d1b68de15d3b46d1e0c4a7b
#
_cell.length_a   1.000
_cell.length_b   1.000
_cell.length_c   1.000
_cell.angle_alpha   90.00
_cell.angle_beta   90.00
_cell.angle_gamma   90.00
#
_symmetry.space_group_name_H-M   'P 1'
#
loop_
_entity.id
_entity.type
_entity.pdbx_description
1 polymer ?
#
loop_
_entity_poly.entity_id
_entity_poly.type
_entity_poly.pdbx_seq_one_letter_code
_entity_poly.pdbx_strand_id
1 'polypeptide(L)'
;MRRVLILDDEVLVLAALQRALRQAFPPDSVTVEAFSEPEAAVLRAGEASFDVVMSDYRMPGLNGADVLHLIKGIQPEAVRLVLSASTDFSEIMNAVNRAEVFRYVAKPWNIDELIRIFQAAFARRDELVGARMLAEQSRVQAAQPSPQELEAMRLEAEDPGITRVYWDKNGSIRLD
;
A
#
# COMPACT_ATOMS: atom_id res chain seq x y z
N MET A 1 -7.08 13.97 5.73
CA MET A 1 -8.15 13.77 4.74
C MET A 1 -7.92 12.44 4.03
N ARG A 2 -8.87 11.51 4.10
CA ARG A 2 -8.78 10.19 3.46
C ARG A 2 -9.20 10.26 2.01
N ARG A 3 -8.55 9.51 1.15
CA ARG A 3 -8.91 9.43 -0.27
C ARG A 3 -9.34 8.02 -0.62
N VAL A 4 -10.53 7.91 -1.19
CA VAL A 4 -11.14 6.65 -1.59
C VAL A 4 -11.38 6.66 -3.10
N LEU A 5 -10.97 5.61 -3.78
CA LEU A 5 -11.33 5.34 -5.16
C LEU A 5 -12.41 4.25 -5.18
N ILE A 6 -13.49 4.48 -5.88
CA ILE A 6 -14.52 3.45 -6.13
C ILE A 6 -14.69 3.23 -7.62
N LEU A 7 -14.82 1.97 -8.02
CA LEU A 7 -14.97 1.54 -9.41
C LEU A 7 -16.14 0.55 -9.53
N ASP A 8 -17.09 0.86 -10.38
CA ASP A 8 -18.27 0.04 -10.69
C ASP A 8 -18.86 0.50 -12.02
N ASP A 9 -19.17 -0.37 -12.94
CA ASP A 9 -19.76 -0.01 -14.23
C ASP A 9 -21.21 0.51 -14.10
N GLU A 10 -21.86 0.27 -12.94
CA GLU A 10 -23.18 0.78 -12.63
C GLU A 10 -23.11 2.18 -11.96
N VAL A 11 -23.38 3.25 -12.72
CA VAL A 11 -23.37 4.64 -12.23
C VAL A 11 -24.26 4.85 -11.00
N LEU A 12 -25.39 4.15 -10.91
CA LEU A 12 -26.29 4.24 -9.76
C LEU A 12 -25.67 3.65 -8.49
N VAL A 13 -24.89 2.59 -8.62
CA VAL A 13 -24.12 1.99 -7.51
C VAL A 13 -23.06 2.98 -7.03
N LEU A 14 -22.31 3.59 -7.94
CA LEU A 14 -21.32 4.62 -7.62
C LEU A 14 -21.94 5.81 -6.86
N ALA A 15 -23.07 6.31 -7.34
CA ALA A 15 -23.80 7.41 -6.70
C ALA A 15 -24.29 7.05 -5.28
N ALA A 16 -24.77 5.81 -5.10
CA ALA A 16 -25.21 5.30 -3.81
C ALA A 16 -24.04 5.17 -2.82
N LEU A 17 -22.90 4.60 -3.25
CA LEU A 17 -21.69 4.48 -2.45
C LEU A 17 -21.12 5.85 -2.04
N GLN A 18 -21.03 6.79 -2.99
CA GLN A 18 -20.57 8.14 -2.70
C GLN A 18 -21.44 8.82 -1.65
N ARG A 19 -22.76 8.69 -1.77
CA ARG A 19 -23.72 9.24 -0.80
C ARG A 19 -23.54 8.61 0.57
N ALA A 20 -23.47 7.28 0.63
CA ALA A 20 -23.29 6.55 1.87
C ALA A 20 -22.02 6.98 2.60
N LEU A 21 -20.89 7.06 1.89
CA LEU A 21 -19.62 7.46 2.48
C LEU A 21 -19.61 8.93 2.93
N ARG A 22 -20.19 9.84 2.15
CA ARG A 22 -20.29 11.27 2.55
C ARG A 22 -21.19 11.48 3.77
N GLN A 23 -22.21 10.67 3.96
CA GLN A 23 -23.09 10.74 5.13
C GLN A 23 -22.46 10.08 6.38
N ALA A 24 -21.63 9.08 6.18
CA ALA A 24 -21.05 8.28 7.24
C ALA A 24 -19.86 8.95 7.94
N PHE A 25 -19.13 9.76 7.21
CA PHE A 25 -17.90 10.39 7.72
C PHE A 25 -18.07 11.92 7.83
N PRO A 26 -17.34 12.57 8.76
CA PRO A 26 -17.41 14.03 8.90
C PRO A 26 -17.12 14.75 7.58
N PRO A 27 -17.73 15.91 7.35
CA PRO A 27 -17.43 16.73 6.18
C PRO A 27 -15.91 16.94 6.03
N ASP A 28 -15.43 16.89 4.81
CA ASP A 28 -14.02 17.08 4.44
C ASP A 28 -13.02 16.05 5.01
N SER A 29 -13.50 15.01 5.71
CA SER A 29 -12.64 13.96 6.21
C SER A 29 -12.34 12.88 5.17
N VAL A 30 -13.26 12.66 4.20
CA VAL A 30 -13.13 11.64 3.15
C VAL A 30 -13.47 12.26 1.79
N THR A 31 -12.57 12.10 0.84
CA THR A 31 -12.81 12.39 -0.59
C THR A 31 -13.01 11.10 -1.33
N VAL A 32 -14.09 11.02 -2.12
CA VAL A 32 -14.44 9.83 -2.90
C VAL A 32 -14.40 10.17 -4.38
N GLU A 33 -13.51 9.52 -5.11
CA GLU A 33 -13.43 9.58 -6.57
C GLU A 33 -14.07 8.31 -7.15
N ALA A 34 -15.03 8.46 -8.05
CA ALA A 34 -15.80 7.36 -8.63
C ALA A 34 -15.51 7.23 -10.12
N PHE A 35 -15.33 6.00 -10.57
CA PHE A 35 -15.02 5.64 -11.94
C PHE A 35 -15.95 4.54 -12.42
N SER A 36 -16.43 4.66 -13.67
CA SER A 36 -17.17 3.60 -14.36
C SER A 36 -16.28 2.79 -15.31
N GLU A 37 -15.09 3.30 -15.62
CA GLU A 37 -14.15 2.68 -16.56
C GLU A 37 -12.89 2.20 -15.83
N PRO A 38 -12.54 0.90 -15.92
CA PRO A 38 -11.37 0.33 -15.25
C PRO A 38 -10.06 1.02 -15.57
N GLU A 39 -9.83 1.34 -16.84
CA GLU A 39 -8.60 1.98 -17.32
C GLU A 39 -8.41 3.37 -16.72
N ALA A 40 -9.51 4.15 -16.63
CA ALA A 40 -9.48 5.48 -16.02
C ALA A 40 -9.14 5.40 -14.51
N ALA A 41 -9.67 4.40 -13.81
CA ALA A 41 -9.37 4.16 -12.41
C ALA A 41 -7.90 3.80 -12.19
N VAL A 42 -7.33 2.91 -13.02
CA VAL A 42 -5.91 2.52 -12.95
C VAL A 42 -5.00 3.71 -13.27
N LEU A 43 -5.32 4.48 -14.32
CA LEU A 43 -4.56 5.69 -14.67
C LEU A 43 -4.56 6.68 -13.49
N ARG A 44 -5.73 6.93 -12.92
CA ARG A 44 -5.87 7.84 -11.78
C ARG A 44 -5.10 7.37 -10.54
N ALA A 45 -5.03 6.07 -10.29
CA ALA A 45 -4.20 5.50 -9.23
C ALA A 45 -2.69 5.71 -9.49
N GLY A 46 -2.26 5.88 -10.74
CA GLY A 46 -0.89 6.27 -11.07
C GLY A 46 -0.57 7.74 -10.81
N GLU A 47 -1.60 8.61 -10.80
CA GLU A 47 -1.45 10.06 -10.63
C GLU A 47 -1.61 10.55 -9.19
N ALA A 48 -2.39 9.83 -8.39
CA ALA A 48 -2.76 10.25 -7.04
C ALA A 48 -2.83 9.07 -6.07
N SER A 49 -2.39 9.29 -4.82
CA SER A 49 -2.44 8.28 -3.78
C SER A 49 -3.84 8.13 -3.19
N PHE A 50 -4.24 6.88 -2.95
CA PHE A 50 -5.50 6.52 -2.30
C PHE A 50 -5.24 5.71 -1.03
N ASP A 51 -6.08 5.91 -0.02
CA ASP A 51 -6.04 5.11 1.21
C ASP A 51 -6.79 3.78 1.01
N VAL A 52 -7.93 3.85 0.33
CA VAL A 52 -8.79 2.69 0.05
C VAL A 52 -9.21 2.70 -1.40
N VAL A 53 -9.17 1.54 -2.04
CA VAL A 53 -9.69 1.29 -3.38
C VAL A 53 -10.74 0.19 -3.29
N MET A 54 -11.97 0.48 -3.73
CA MET A 54 -13.06 -0.48 -3.84
C MET A 54 -13.43 -0.68 -5.29
N SER A 55 -13.49 -1.92 -5.74
CA SER A 55 -13.90 -2.26 -7.10
C SER A 55 -15.02 -3.28 -7.10
N ASP A 56 -16.01 -3.09 -7.97
CA ASP A 56 -16.91 -4.18 -8.33
C ASP A 56 -16.10 -5.33 -8.91
N TYR A 57 -16.53 -6.56 -8.63
CA TYR A 57 -15.85 -7.75 -9.12
C TYR A 57 -16.16 -8.02 -10.59
N ARG A 58 -17.43 -7.89 -10.99
CA ARG A 58 -17.91 -8.23 -12.32
C ARG A 58 -18.18 -6.98 -13.16
N MET A 59 -17.23 -6.62 -13.99
CA MET A 59 -17.34 -5.53 -14.95
C MET A 59 -17.03 -6.03 -16.37
N PRO A 60 -17.59 -5.41 -17.41
CA PRO A 60 -17.20 -5.69 -18.78
C PRO A 60 -15.70 -5.44 -19.01
N GLY A 61 -15.05 -6.34 -19.73
CA GLY A 61 -13.62 -6.22 -20.05
C GLY A 61 -12.71 -6.72 -18.94
N LEU A 62 -12.19 -5.82 -18.10
CA LEU A 62 -11.38 -6.16 -16.94
C LEU A 62 -12.24 -6.45 -15.72
N ASN A 63 -12.03 -7.58 -15.07
CA ASN A 63 -12.69 -7.84 -13.79
C ASN A 63 -12.03 -7.05 -12.64
N GLY A 64 -12.77 -6.83 -11.57
CA GLY A 64 -12.30 -6.04 -10.44
C GLY A 64 -11.05 -6.58 -9.75
N ALA A 65 -10.84 -7.90 -9.76
CA ALA A 65 -9.65 -8.52 -9.18
C ALA A 65 -8.39 -8.15 -9.98
N ASP A 66 -8.48 -8.11 -11.30
CA ASP A 66 -7.37 -7.71 -12.17
C ASP A 66 -7.03 -6.23 -11.98
N VAL A 67 -8.05 -5.37 -11.89
CA VAL A 67 -7.87 -3.93 -11.59
C VAL A 67 -7.19 -3.72 -10.24
N LEU A 68 -7.68 -4.38 -9.19
CA LEU A 68 -7.10 -4.28 -7.85
C LEU A 68 -5.67 -4.84 -7.80
N HIS A 69 -5.36 -5.86 -8.59
CA HIS A 69 -4.00 -6.39 -8.73
C HIS A 69 -3.06 -5.37 -9.39
N LEU A 70 -3.50 -4.69 -10.45
CA LEU A 70 -2.73 -3.61 -11.08
C LEU A 70 -2.48 -2.46 -10.10
N ILE A 71 -3.53 -2.02 -9.39
CA ILE A 71 -3.41 -0.95 -8.39
C ILE A 71 -2.50 -1.36 -7.22
N LYS A 72 -2.49 -2.63 -6.80
CA LYS A 72 -1.51 -3.14 -5.83
C LYS A 72 -0.06 -2.91 -6.28
N GLY A 73 0.23 -3.12 -7.55
CA GLY A 73 1.56 -2.86 -8.11
C GLY A 73 1.96 -1.37 -8.07
N ILE A 74 0.98 -0.47 -8.26
CA ILE A 74 1.19 0.98 -8.26
C ILE A 74 1.23 1.53 -6.82
N GLN A 75 0.29 1.10 -5.98
CA GLN A 75 0.08 1.57 -4.60
C GLN A 75 -0.07 0.38 -3.65
N PRO A 76 1.02 -0.28 -3.23
CA PRO A 76 0.94 -1.49 -2.41
C PRO A 76 0.27 -1.27 -1.04
N GLU A 77 0.33 -0.05 -0.52
CA GLU A 77 -0.27 0.31 0.78
C GLU A 77 -1.75 0.71 0.68
N ALA A 78 -2.28 0.99 -0.51
CA ALA A 78 -3.71 1.22 -0.67
C ALA A 78 -4.49 -0.04 -0.27
N VAL A 79 -5.45 0.08 0.64
CA VAL A 79 -6.26 -1.05 1.09
C VAL A 79 -7.32 -1.36 0.05
N ARG A 80 -7.38 -2.61 -0.39
CA ARG A 80 -8.24 -3.07 -1.49
C ARG A 80 -9.47 -3.77 -0.96
N LEU A 81 -10.64 -3.35 -1.45
CA LEU A 81 -11.95 -3.91 -1.15
C LEU A 81 -12.58 -4.41 -2.45
N VAL A 82 -13.30 -5.53 -2.40
CA VAL A 82 -14.13 -6.03 -3.50
C VAL A 82 -15.59 -5.85 -3.15
N LEU A 83 -16.37 -5.32 -4.08
CA LEU A 83 -17.83 -5.27 -4.04
C LEU A 83 -18.36 -6.28 -5.02
N SER A 84 -19.32 -7.12 -4.66
CA SER A 84 -19.88 -8.10 -5.59
C SER A 84 -21.25 -8.59 -5.17
N ALA A 85 -22.09 -8.87 -6.16
CA ALA A 85 -23.35 -9.59 -6.00
C ALA A 85 -23.15 -11.13 -6.04
N SER A 86 -21.95 -11.60 -6.36
CA SER A 86 -21.67 -13.03 -6.48
C SER A 86 -21.62 -13.71 -5.13
N THR A 87 -22.26 -14.87 -5.04
CA THR A 87 -22.13 -15.81 -3.93
C THR A 87 -21.12 -16.92 -4.24
N ASP A 88 -20.45 -16.85 -5.39
CA ASP A 88 -19.44 -17.84 -5.79
C ASP A 88 -18.15 -17.63 -5.00
N PHE A 89 -17.96 -18.52 -4.05
CA PHE A 89 -16.80 -18.47 -3.14
C PHE A 89 -15.47 -18.63 -3.88
N SER A 90 -15.44 -19.37 -4.98
CA SER A 90 -14.21 -19.60 -5.75
C SER A 90 -13.72 -18.34 -6.45
N GLU A 91 -14.65 -17.55 -7.00
CA GLU A 91 -14.33 -16.25 -7.61
C GLU A 91 -13.79 -15.26 -6.58
N ILE A 92 -14.44 -15.19 -5.42
CA ILE A 92 -14.02 -14.31 -4.31
C ILE A 92 -12.61 -14.69 -3.81
N MET A 93 -12.35 -15.98 -3.64
CA MET A 93 -11.05 -16.47 -3.18
C MET A 93 -9.92 -16.17 -4.19
N ASN A 94 -10.19 -16.23 -5.48
CA ASN A 94 -9.24 -15.84 -6.52
C ASN A 94 -8.87 -14.35 -6.42
N ALA A 95 -9.86 -13.48 -6.23
CA ALA A 95 -9.64 -12.05 -6.02
C ALA A 95 -8.82 -11.77 -4.76
N VAL A 96 -9.16 -12.43 -3.65
CA VAL A 96 -8.46 -12.29 -2.37
C VAL A 96 -6.99 -12.68 -2.51
N ASN A 97 -6.71 -13.81 -3.16
CA ASN A 97 -5.33 -14.32 -3.27
C ASN A 97 -4.47 -13.48 -4.22
N ARG A 98 -5.02 -13.03 -5.38
CA ARG A 98 -4.25 -12.28 -6.37
C ARG A 98 -4.01 -10.83 -5.99
N ALA A 99 -5.05 -10.13 -5.54
CA ALA A 99 -5.01 -8.71 -5.24
C ALA A 99 -4.77 -8.39 -3.76
N GLU A 100 -4.64 -9.40 -2.88
CA GLU A 100 -4.56 -9.22 -1.42
C GLU A 100 -5.70 -8.33 -0.92
N VAL A 101 -6.92 -8.72 -1.27
CA VAL A 101 -8.12 -7.98 -0.88
C VAL A 101 -8.32 -8.06 0.63
N PHE A 102 -8.49 -6.91 1.27
CA PHE A 102 -8.67 -6.82 2.71
C PHE A 102 -10.05 -7.30 3.17
N ARG A 103 -11.10 -6.91 2.44
CA ARG A 103 -12.50 -7.30 2.73
C ARG A 103 -13.32 -7.39 1.45
N TYR A 104 -14.30 -8.28 1.52
CA TYR A 104 -15.37 -8.40 0.56
C TYR A 104 -16.63 -7.69 1.09
N VAL A 105 -17.35 -7.02 0.20
CA VAL A 105 -18.61 -6.34 0.47
C VAL A 105 -19.67 -6.92 -0.46
N ALA A 106 -20.76 -7.43 0.11
CA ALA A 106 -21.87 -7.97 -0.68
C ALA A 106 -22.77 -6.87 -1.23
N LYS A 107 -23.27 -7.05 -2.46
CA LYS A 107 -24.39 -6.27 -3.03
C LYS A 107 -25.71 -7.04 -2.78
N PRO A 108 -26.77 -6.43 -2.24
CA PRO A 108 -26.82 -5.08 -1.67
C PRO A 108 -26.10 -5.02 -0.31
N TRP A 109 -25.41 -3.91 -0.03
CA TRP A 109 -24.68 -3.73 1.21
C TRP A 109 -25.58 -3.20 2.34
N ASN A 110 -25.21 -3.54 3.57
CA ASN A 110 -25.71 -2.86 4.76
C ASN A 110 -24.84 -1.63 5.03
N ILE A 111 -25.47 -0.48 5.31
CA ILE A 111 -24.74 0.79 5.51
C ILE A 111 -23.83 0.73 6.72
N ASP A 112 -24.30 0.19 7.85
CA ASP A 112 -23.50 0.12 9.08
C ASP A 112 -22.30 -0.82 8.91
N GLU A 113 -22.48 -1.92 8.17
CA GLU A 113 -21.40 -2.83 7.84
C GLU A 113 -20.38 -2.17 6.90
N LEU A 114 -20.82 -1.47 5.86
CA LEU A 114 -19.98 -0.72 4.94
C LEU A 114 -19.11 0.28 5.69
N ILE A 115 -19.70 1.05 6.61
CA ILE A 115 -18.97 2.03 7.43
C ILE A 115 -17.89 1.34 8.27
N ARG A 116 -18.21 0.24 8.94
CA ARG A 116 -17.24 -0.53 9.75
C ARG A 116 -16.09 -1.05 8.89
N ILE A 117 -16.38 -1.52 7.67
CA ILE A 117 -15.36 -1.99 6.73
C ILE A 117 -14.41 -0.86 6.34
N PHE A 118 -14.95 0.33 6.01
CA PHE A 118 -14.11 1.49 5.66
C PHE A 118 -13.27 1.99 6.84
N GLN A 119 -13.83 2.02 8.05
CA GLN A 119 -13.08 2.35 9.26
C GLN A 119 -11.91 1.37 9.49
N ALA A 120 -12.18 0.07 9.36
CA ALA A 120 -11.15 -0.96 9.45
C ALA A 120 -10.10 -0.85 8.34
N ALA A 121 -10.53 -0.50 7.11
CA ALA A 121 -9.64 -0.29 5.98
C ALA A 121 -8.72 0.92 6.21
N PHE A 122 -9.23 2.02 6.75
CA PHE A 122 -8.40 3.17 7.09
C PHE A 122 -7.38 2.86 8.19
N ALA A 123 -7.78 2.13 9.23
CA ALA A 123 -6.87 1.67 10.27
C ALA A 123 -5.77 0.76 9.68
N ARG A 124 -6.16 -0.17 8.81
CA ARG A 124 -5.20 -1.04 8.10
C ARG A 124 -4.21 -0.25 7.24
N ARG A 125 -4.68 0.79 6.57
CA ARG A 125 -3.82 1.70 5.79
C ARG A 125 -2.77 2.37 6.67
N ASP A 126 -3.16 2.85 7.85
CA ASP A 126 -2.25 3.50 8.79
C ASP A 126 -1.16 2.53 9.28
N GLU A 127 -1.54 1.27 9.56
CA GLU A 127 -0.58 0.22 9.92
C GLU A 127 0.45 -0.03 8.81
N LEU A 128 -0.01 -0.14 7.55
CA LEU A 128 0.87 -0.38 6.40
C LEU A 128 1.86 0.76 6.18
N VAL A 129 1.39 2.00 6.27
CA VAL A 129 2.24 3.19 6.15
C VAL A 129 3.24 3.27 7.31
N GLY A 130 2.79 3.01 8.53
CA GLY A 130 3.64 2.99 9.72
C GLY A 130 4.75 1.94 9.60
N ALA A 131 4.41 0.73 9.18
CA ALA A 131 5.39 -0.34 8.96
C ALA A 131 6.43 0.01 7.89
N ARG A 132 6.01 0.65 6.79
CA ARG A 132 6.94 1.13 5.75
C ARG A 132 7.88 2.22 6.28
N MET A 133 7.35 3.20 7.02
CA MET A 133 8.18 4.27 7.59
C MET A 133 9.23 3.73 8.54
N LEU A 134 8.86 2.77 9.41
CA LEU A 134 9.80 2.11 10.32
C LEU A 134 10.88 1.31 9.55
N ALA A 135 10.51 0.59 8.51
CA ALA A 135 11.44 -0.14 7.67
C ALA A 135 12.43 0.79 6.96
N GLU A 136 11.96 1.93 6.46
CA GLU A 136 12.81 2.93 5.82
C GLU A 136 13.76 3.59 6.82
N GLN A 137 13.28 3.97 8.00
CA GLN A 137 14.15 4.51 9.07
C GLN A 137 15.25 3.52 9.46
N SER A 138 14.90 2.23 9.60
CA SER A 138 15.87 1.18 9.90
C SER A 138 16.92 1.02 8.81
N ARG A 139 16.54 1.14 7.54
CA ARG A 139 17.48 1.10 6.40
C ARG A 139 18.43 2.29 6.40
N VAL A 140 17.90 3.50 6.65
CA VAL A 140 18.71 4.72 6.73
C VAL A 140 19.70 4.62 7.87
N GLN A 141 19.28 4.12 9.05
CA GLN A 141 20.19 3.93 10.18
C GLN A 141 21.26 2.87 9.88
N ALA A 142 20.91 1.75 9.26
CA ALA A 142 21.85 0.71 8.88
C ALA A 142 22.85 1.14 7.79
N ALA A 143 22.47 2.13 6.97
CA ALA A 143 23.35 2.70 5.95
C ALA A 143 24.31 3.77 6.50
N GLN A 144 24.13 4.26 7.74
CA GLN A 144 25.05 5.17 8.37
C GLN A 144 26.30 4.42 8.88
N PRO A 145 27.51 4.93 8.65
CA PRO A 145 28.71 4.30 9.17
C PRO A 145 28.63 4.21 10.70
N SER A 146 29.03 3.09 11.24
CA SER A 146 29.13 2.92 12.69
C SER A 146 30.13 3.91 13.30
N PRO A 147 30.05 4.21 14.60
CA PRO A 147 31.07 5.05 15.28
C PRO A 147 32.48 4.55 15.06
N GLN A 148 32.68 3.24 14.98
CA GLN A 148 34.00 2.63 14.71
C GLN A 148 34.45 2.87 13.27
N GLU A 149 33.54 2.77 12.28
CA GLU A 149 33.84 3.07 10.87
C GLU A 149 34.15 4.55 10.66
N LEU A 150 33.38 5.44 11.33
CA LEU A 150 33.67 6.89 11.29
C LEU A 150 35.03 7.22 11.88
N GLU A 151 35.38 6.60 12.99
CA GLU A 151 36.70 6.79 13.61
C GLU A 151 37.81 6.21 12.74
N ALA A 152 37.60 5.05 12.14
CA ALA A 152 38.54 4.46 11.18
C ALA A 152 38.72 5.35 9.93
N MET A 153 37.65 5.91 9.39
CA MET A 153 37.72 6.87 8.28
C MET A 153 38.46 8.13 8.65
N ARG A 154 38.26 8.63 9.89
CA ARG A 154 38.98 9.82 10.40
C ARG A 154 40.46 9.52 10.52
N LEU A 155 40.83 8.41 11.15
CA LEU A 155 42.23 8.01 11.32
C LEU A 155 42.90 7.76 9.96
N GLU A 156 42.23 7.15 9.02
CA GLU A 156 42.74 6.94 7.67
C GLU A 156 42.90 8.25 6.87
N ALA A 157 42.10 9.29 7.19
CA ALA A 157 42.26 10.62 6.60
C ALA A 157 43.42 11.42 7.20
N GLU A 158 43.70 11.23 8.50
CA GLU A 158 44.80 11.87 9.19
C GLU A 158 46.16 11.20 8.89
N ASP A 159 46.16 9.86 8.78
CA ASP A 159 47.37 9.07 8.45
C ASP A 159 46.97 7.91 7.51
N PRO A 160 47.10 8.08 6.19
CA PRO A 160 46.71 7.09 5.20
C PRO A 160 47.46 5.76 5.37
N GLY A 161 46.72 4.72 5.65
CA GLY A 161 47.24 3.37 5.84
C GLY A 161 47.26 2.90 7.29
N ILE A 162 46.91 3.75 8.26
CA ILE A 162 46.93 3.42 9.71
C ILE A 162 45.96 2.30 10.06
N THR A 163 44.86 2.15 9.29
CA THR A 163 43.88 1.10 9.48
C THR A 163 44.24 -0.21 8.78
N ARG A 164 45.34 -0.25 8.02
CA ARG A 164 45.77 -1.44 7.28
C ARG A 164 46.70 -2.30 8.12
N VAL A 165 46.27 -3.48 8.49
CA VAL A 165 47.10 -4.49 9.15
C VAL A 165 47.77 -5.35 8.09
N TYR A 166 49.10 -5.27 8.00
CA TYR A 166 49.91 -6.11 7.13
C TYR A 166 50.31 -7.38 7.86
N TRP A 167 50.00 -8.53 7.29
CA TRP A 167 50.38 -9.84 7.82
C TRP A 167 51.62 -10.38 7.06
N ASP A 168 52.57 -10.92 7.76
CA ASP A 168 53.65 -11.64 7.13
C ASP A 168 53.23 -13.08 6.69
N LYS A 169 54.13 -13.75 6.00
CA LYS A 169 53.87 -15.12 5.51
C LYS A 169 53.67 -16.15 6.63
N ASN A 170 53.96 -15.82 7.86
CA ASN A 170 53.88 -16.66 9.06
C ASN A 170 52.66 -16.29 9.92
N GLY A 171 51.80 -15.37 9.48
CA GLY A 171 50.59 -14.92 10.21
C GLY A 171 50.88 -13.97 11.37
N SER A 172 52.04 -13.30 11.40
CA SER A 172 52.39 -12.28 12.37
C SER A 172 52.15 -10.88 11.79
N ILE A 173 51.73 -9.92 12.64
CA ILE A 173 51.51 -8.53 12.24
C ILE A 173 52.89 -7.88 11.96
N ARG A 174 53.07 -7.32 10.78
CA ARG A 174 54.20 -6.44 10.48
C ARG A 174 53.97 -5.09 11.11
N LEU A 175 54.87 -4.68 12.00
CA LEU A 175 55.00 -3.31 12.51
C LEU A 175 56.14 -2.67 11.71
N ASP A 176 55.83 -1.77 10.80
CA ASP A 176 56.81 -0.92 10.12
C ASP A 176 57.06 0.35 10.94
#